data_4255d57246f72eff1950e89c1d60e3d3
#
_entry.id   4255d57246f72eff1950e89c1d60e3d3
#
_cell.length_a   1.000
_cell.length_b   1.000
_cell.length_c   1.000
_cell.angle_alpha   90.00
_cell.angle_beta   90.00
_cell.angle_gamma   90.00
#
_symmetry.space_group_name_H-M   'P 1'
#
loop_
_entity.id
_entity.type
_entity.pdbx_description
1 polymer ?
#
loop_
_entity_poly.entity_id
_entity_poly.type
_entity_poly.pdbx_seq_one_letter_code
_entity_poly.pdbx_strand_id
1 'polypeptide(L)'
;MNDEPNIIDLFPTPLYVVTDVLTEEENQELIDHIIATQDKQVGKGADCWDSGKASPKNSFGIDLKDEEEFNLILKKAHFHITQYAKNFNFPLSNFEYMNREWWWNVYDNHSYQEYHSHTPHLFSGVYYACLLYTSPSPRDAYV
;
A
#
# COMPACT_ATOMS: atom_id res chain seq x y z
N MET A 1 -0.92 36.71 -31.56
CA MET A 1 -0.36 35.38 -31.35
C MET A 1 -0.46 35.11 -29.85
N ASN A 2 -1.27 34.15 -29.46
CA ASN A 2 -1.35 33.77 -28.04
C ASN A 2 -0.19 32.84 -27.78
N ASP A 3 0.87 33.39 -27.20
CA ASP A 3 2.04 32.62 -26.73
C ASP A 3 1.72 31.99 -25.36
N GLU A 4 0.70 31.13 -25.31
CA GLU A 4 0.49 30.31 -24.13
C GLU A 4 1.56 29.21 -24.09
N PRO A 5 2.26 29.05 -22.97
CA PRO A 5 3.28 28.03 -22.87
C PRO A 5 2.64 26.63 -23.02
N ASN A 6 3.20 25.85 -23.92
CA ASN A 6 2.77 24.45 -24.08
C ASN A 6 3.53 23.59 -23.06
N ILE A 7 2.78 23.04 -22.08
CA ILE A 7 3.32 22.12 -21.06
C ILE A 7 3.25 20.71 -21.63
N ILE A 8 4.38 20.04 -21.69
CA ILE A 8 4.49 18.64 -22.12
C ILE A 8 5.00 17.82 -20.94
N ASP A 9 4.19 16.89 -20.49
CA ASP A 9 4.60 15.93 -19.46
C ASP A 9 5.53 14.88 -20.08
N LEU A 10 6.78 14.85 -19.59
CA LEU A 10 7.75 13.83 -19.96
C LEU A 10 7.86 12.83 -18.81
N PHE A 11 7.51 11.58 -19.07
CA PHE A 11 7.58 10.47 -18.11
C PHE A 11 6.73 10.70 -16.84
N PRO A 12 5.44 11.01 -16.95
CA PRO A 12 4.57 11.16 -15.78
C PRO A 12 4.57 9.85 -14.97
N THR A 13 4.60 9.99 -13.63
CA THR A 13 4.36 8.86 -12.74
C THR A 13 2.87 8.82 -12.42
N PRO A 14 2.09 7.92 -13.04
CA PRO A 14 0.66 7.88 -12.81
C PRO A 14 0.33 7.31 -11.43
N LEU A 15 -0.63 7.92 -10.77
CA LEU A 15 -1.18 7.46 -9.50
C LEU A 15 -2.65 7.06 -9.71
N TYR A 16 -2.98 5.84 -9.28
CA TYR A 16 -4.34 5.33 -9.30
C TYR A 16 -4.89 5.32 -7.87
N VAL A 17 -5.90 6.12 -7.61
CA VAL A 17 -6.50 6.28 -6.29
C VAL A 17 -7.93 5.78 -6.32
N VAL A 18 -8.32 4.99 -5.34
CA VAL A 18 -9.66 4.45 -5.16
C VAL A 18 -10.08 4.64 -3.71
N THR A 19 -11.30 5.10 -3.50
CA THR A 19 -11.96 5.18 -2.20
C THR A 19 -12.95 4.04 -2.02
N ASP A 20 -13.34 3.78 -0.80
CA ASP A 20 -14.41 2.85 -0.44
C ASP A 20 -14.20 1.41 -0.99
N VAL A 21 -12.96 0.93 -0.91
CA VAL A 21 -12.59 -0.41 -1.39
C VAL A 21 -13.27 -1.50 -0.57
N LEU A 22 -13.33 -1.33 0.75
CA LEU A 22 -14.08 -2.16 1.69
C LEU A 22 -15.26 -1.36 2.25
N THR A 23 -16.32 -2.03 2.69
CA THR A 23 -17.35 -1.39 3.51
C THR A 23 -16.76 -1.03 4.88
N GLU A 24 -17.48 -0.22 5.66
CA GLU A 24 -17.04 0.15 7.01
C GLU A 24 -16.91 -1.08 7.92
N GLU A 25 -17.84 -2.02 7.82
CA GLU A 25 -17.85 -3.28 8.57
C GLU A 25 -16.67 -4.16 8.17
N GLU A 26 -16.50 -4.42 6.86
CA GLU A 26 -15.38 -5.21 6.33
C GLU A 26 -14.02 -4.62 6.71
N ASN A 27 -13.92 -3.31 6.70
CA ASN A 27 -12.70 -2.61 7.08
C ASN A 27 -12.43 -2.71 8.58
N GLN A 28 -13.47 -2.62 9.42
CA GLN A 28 -13.33 -2.75 10.87
C GLN A 28 -12.91 -4.18 11.25
N GLU A 29 -13.48 -5.21 10.62
CA GLU A 29 -13.08 -6.59 10.82
C GLU A 29 -11.58 -6.81 10.52
N LEU A 30 -11.09 -6.23 9.41
CA LEU A 30 -9.68 -6.29 9.06
C LEU A 30 -8.78 -5.59 10.10
N ILE A 31 -9.17 -4.40 10.57
CA ILE A 31 -8.46 -3.66 11.61
C ILE A 31 -8.40 -4.47 12.90
N ASP A 32 -9.53 -5.00 13.35
CA ASP A 32 -9.63 -5.76 14.60
C ASP A 32 -8.75 -7.02 14.54
N HIS A 33 -8.72 -7.71 13.40
CA HIS A 33 -7.84 -8.85 13.19
C HIS A 33 -6.35 -8.46 13.29
N ILE A 34 -5.93 -7.40 12.60
CA ILE A 34 -4.54 -6.91 12.66
C ILE A 34 -4.16 -6.54 14.09
N ILE A 35 -5.00 -5.80 14.80
CA ILE A 35 -4.74 -5.38 16.18
C ILE A 35 -4.64 -6.58 17.13
N ALA A 36 -5.52 -7.58 16.98
CA ALA A 36 -5.52 -8.77 17.82
C ALA A 36 -4.29 -9.69 17.58
N THR A 37 -3.71 -9.63 16.40
CA THR A 37 -2.63 -10.53 15.96
C THR A 37 -1.27 -9.86 15.85
N GLN A 38 -1.19 -8.52 15.86
CA GLN A 38 0.02 -7.76 15.58
C GLN A 38 1.25 -8.15 16.41
N ASP A 39 1.07 -8.55 17.68
CA ASP A 39 2.20 -8.94 18.53
C ASP A 39 2.69 -10.37 18.24
N LYS A 40 1.88 -11.20 17.59
CA LYS A 40 2.21 -12.57 17.20
C LYS A 40 2.76 -12.66 15.78
N GLN A 41 2.38 -11.72 14.95
CA GLN A 41 2.68 -11.68 13.52
C GLN A 41 3.74 -10.64 13.16
N VAL A 42 4.58 -10.23 14.09
CA VAL A 42 5.70 -9.34 13.79
C VAL A 42 6.70 -10.04 12.89
N GLY A 43 6.82 -9.55 11.68
CA GLY A 43 7.77 -10.02 10.68
C GLY A 43 9.20 -9.56 11.00
N LYS A 44 10.16 -10.19 10.34
CA LYS A 44 11.59 -9.84 10.45
C LYS A 44 11.96 -8.56 9.69
N GLY A 45 11.01 -7.96 8.99
CA GLY A 45 11.25 -6.81 8.11
C GLY A 45 11.67 -5.53 8.83
N ALA A 46 11.36 -5.40 10.13
CA ALA A 46 11.79 -4.24 10.92
C ALA A 46 13.32 -4.15 11.06
N ASP A 47 14.03 -5.26 10.97
CA ASP A 47 15.49 -5.32 11.07
C ASP A 47 16.19 -4.82 9.79
N CYS A 48 15.46 -4.62 8.71
CA CYS A 48 15.99 -4.16 7.41
C CYS A 48 16.10 -2.63 7.32
N TRP A 49 15.59 -1.88 8.28
CA TRP A 49 15.59 -0.43 8.27
C TRP A 49 16.77 0.11 9.09
N ASP A 50 17.54 1.01 8.50
CA ASP A 50 18.72 1.60 9.16
C ASP A 50 18.38 2.34 10.46
N SER A 51 17.15 2.85 10.57
CA SER A 51 16.68 3.61 11.72
C SER A 51 16.07 2.79 12.84
N GLY A 52 16.00 1.49 12.77
CA GLY A 52 15.48 0.47 13.72
C GLY A 52 14.66 0.86 14.97
N LYS A 53 14.74 2.13 15.39
CA LYS A 53 14.11 2.65 16.63
C LYS A 53 12.75 3.27 16.42
N ALA A 54 12.34 3.56 15.17
CA ALA A 54 11.10 4.23 14.85
C ALA A 54 10.32 3.53 13.72
N SER A 55 10.67 2.29 13.43
CA SER A 55 9.97 1.46 12.45
C SER A 55 8.58 1.08 12.96
N PRO A 56 7.56 1.07 12.10
CA PRO A 56 6.26 0.54 12.45
C PRO A 56 6.35 -0.95 12.74
N LYS A 57 5.43 -1.48 13.52
CA LYS A 57 5.21 -2.93 13.53
C LYS A 57 4.74 -3.35 12.15
N ASN A 58 5.31 -4.40 11.59
CA ASN A 58 4.92 -4.92 10.29
C ASN A 58 4.95 -6.44 10.25
N SER A 59 4.24 -7.01 9.31
CA SER A 59 4.20 -8.44 9.03
C SER A 59 5.10 -8.86 7.86
N PHE A 60 6.05 -8.04 7.43
CA PHE A 60 6.90 -8.36 6.29
C PHE A 60 7.61 -9.70 6.46
N GLY A 61 7.47 -10.57 5.46
CA GLY A 61 7.99 -11.93 5.49
C GLY A 61 7.02 -12.99 6.05
N ILE A 62 5.82 -12.57 6.47
CA ILE A 62 4.70 -13.48 6.79
C ILE A 62 3.81 -13.58 5.55
N ASP A 63 3.38 -14.77 5.19
CA ASP A 63 2.48 -14.95 4.04
C ASP A 63 1.02 -14.74 4.46
N LEU A 64 0.52 -13.52 4.25
CA LEU A 64 -0.86 -13.16 4.58
C LEU A 64 -1.91 -13.83 3.69
N LYS A 65 -1.50 -14.53 2.62
CA LYS A 65 -2.44 -15.23 1.73
C LYS A 65 -3.08 -16.45 2.39
N ASP A 66 -2.43 -16.99 3.40
CA ASP A 66 -2.93 -18.15 4.14
C ASP A 66 -3.96 -17.77 5.22
N GLU A 67 -4.22 -16.47 5.42
CA GLU A 67 -5.16 -15.96 6.40
C GLU A 67 -6.44 -15.49 5.73
N GLU A 68 -7.58 -16.05 6.16
CA GLU A 68 -8.88 -15.81 5.57
C GLU A 68 -9.30 -14.34 5.63
N GLU A 69 -8.93 -13.64 6.69
CA GLU A 69 -9.24 -12.24 6.95
C GLU A 69 -8.66 -11.30 5.91
N PHE A 70 -7.53 -11.66 5.29
CA PHE A 70 -6.93 -10.86 4.22
C PHE A 70 -7.46 -11.18 2.83
N ASN A 71 -8.20 -12.27 2.65
CA ASN A 71 -8.65 -12.71 1.32
C ASN A 71 -9.47 -11.67 0.57
N LEU A 72 -10.32 -10.92 1.29
CA LEU A 72 -11.18 -9.94 0.67
C LEU A 72 -10.37 -8.76 0.13
N ILE A 73 -9.52 -8.16 0.98
CA ILE A 73 -8.69 -7.01 0.53
C ILE A 73 -7.71 -7.42 -0.57
N LEU A 74 -7.15 -8.63 -0.52
CA LEU A 74 -6.26 -9.14 -1.56
C LEU A 74 -6.99 -9.29 -2.91
N LYS A 75 -8.23 -9.79 -2.92
CA LYS A 75 -9.06 -9.86 -4.13
C LYS A 75 -9.38 -8.47 -4.69
N LYS A 76 -9.74 -7.52 -3.82
CA LYS A 76 -10.03 -6.14 -4.21
C LYS A 76 -8.78 -5.45 -4.79
N ALA A 77 -7.63 -5.60 -4.13
CA ALA A 77 -6.37 -5.07 -4.62
C ALA A 77 -6.00 -5.65 -6.00
N HIS A 78 -6.15 -6.96 -6.19
CA HIS A 78 -5.91 -7.60 -7.48
C HIS A 78 -6.81 -7.04 -8.58
N PHE A 79 -8.09 -6.84 -8.30
CA PHE A 79 -9.03 -6.20 -9.23
C PHE A 79 -8.54 -4.81 -9.64
N HIS A 80 -8.19 -3.95 -8.67
CA HIS A 80 -7.76 -2.58 -8.94
C HIS A 80 -6.41 -2.50 -9.67
N ILE A 81 -5.45 -3.35 -9.34
CA ILE A 81 -4.18 -3.47 -10.08
C ILE A 81 -4.47 -3.83 -11.55
N THR A 82 -5.41 -4.75 -11.78
CA THR A 82 -5.81 -5.13 -13.14
C THR A 82 -6.44 -3.96 -13.91
N GLN A 83 -7.31 -3.16 -13.26
CA GLN A 83 -7.88 -1.97 -13.90
C GLN A 83 -6.81 -0.91 -14.18
N TYR A 84 -5.91 -0.67 -13.23
CA TYR A 84 -4.78 0.24 -13.40
C TYR A 84 -3.92 -0.16 -14.61
N ALA A 85 -3.53 -1.42 -14.70
CA ALA A 85 -2.73 -1.93 -15.81
C ALA A 85 -3.44 -1.78 -17.17
N LYS A 86 -4.77 -2.00 -17.24
CA LYS A 86 -5.56 -1.80 -18.45
C LYS A 86 -5.55 -0.34 -18.90
N ASN A 87 -5.61 0.61 -17.99
CA ASN A 87 -5.61 2.04 -18.31
C ASN A 87 -4.30 2.47 -19.02
N PHE A 88 -3.23 1.73 -18.82
CA PHE A 88 -1.93 1.96 -19.47
C PHE A 88 -1.66 1.02 -20.63
N ASN A 89 -2.69 0.33 -21.14
CA ASN A 89 -2.56 -0.66 -22.21
C ASN A 89 -1.46 -1.72 -21.93
N PHE A 90 -1.27 -2.05 -20.65
CA PHE A 90 -0.33 -3.08 -20.28
C PHE A 90 -0.82 -4.43 -20.85
N PRO A 91 0.02 -5.20 -21.55
CA PRO A 91 -0.39 -6.44 -22.23
C PRO A 91 -0.61 -7.56 -21.19
N LEU A 92 -1.74 -7.51 -20.48
CA LEU A 92 -2.08 -8.45 -19.41
C LEU A 92 -2.15 -9.90 -19.87
N SER A 93 -2.49 -10.12 -21.16
CA SER A 93 -2.55 -11.47 -21.74
C SER A 93 -1.21 -12.17 -21.80
N ASN A 94 -0.11 -11.43 -21.72
CA ASN A 94 1.25 -11.96 -21.85
C ASN A 94 1.97 -12.10 -20.51
N PHE A 95 1.32 -11.72 -19.42
CA PHE A 95 1.93 -11.72 -18.09
C PHE A 95 1.02 -12.41 -17.08
N GLU A 96 1.58 -13.32 -16.32
CA GLU A 96 0.94 -13.85 -15.14
C GLU A 96 1.25 -12.90 -13.98
N TYR A 97 0.19 -12.33 -13.38
CA TYR A 97 0.35 -11.50 -12.20
C TYR A 97 0.69 -12.36 -11.00
N MET A 98 1.89 -12.24 -10.52
CA MET A 98 2.26 -12.77 -9.23
C MET A 98 2.27 -11.64 -8.21
N ASN A 99 1.33 -11.66 -7.27
CA ASN A 99 1.44 -10.88 -6.04
C ASN A 99 2.57 -11.47 -5.23
N ARG A 100 3.66 -10.76 -5.14
CA ARG A 100 4.90 -11.31 -4.60
C ARG A 100 4.98 -11.11 -3.10
N GLU A 101 4.53 -9.96 -2.61
CA GLU A 101 4.69 -9.56 -1.22
C GLU A 101 3.47 -8.77 -0.76
N TRP A 102 2.95 -9.16 0.38
CA TRP A 102 1.89 -8.48 1.09
C TRP A 102 2.25 -8.38 2.55
N TRP A 103 2.07 -7.23 3.14
CA TRP A 103 2.24 -7.03 4.57
C TRP A 103 1.39 -5.87 5.05
N TRP A 104 1.09 -5.87 6.34
CA TRP A 104 0.49 -4.73 7.02
C TRP A 104 1.56 -3.97 7.81
N ASN A 105 1.28 -2.67 8.06
CA ASN A 105 2.05 -1.83 8.96
C ASN A 105 1.12 -1.23 10.00
N VAL A 106 1.54 -1.25 11.26
CA VAL A 106 0.89 -0.52 12.36
C VAL A 106 1.86 0.52 12.88
N TYR A 107 1.48 1.78 12.73
CA TYR A 107 2.25 2.93 13.15
C TYR A 107 1.77 3.42 14.51
N ASP A 108 2.67 3.75 15.41
CA ASP A 108 2.43 4.54 16.60
C ASP A 108 2.85 6.00 16.40
N ASN A 109 2.70 6.83 17.45
CA ASN A 109 2.98 8.26 17.36
C ASN A 109 4.44 8.63 17.01
N HIS A 110 5.36 7.68 17.06
CA HIS A 110 6.78 7.89 16.81
C HIS A 110 7.31 7.05 15.66
N SER A 111 6.45 6.21 15.07
CA SER A 111 6.82 5.39 13.93
C SER A 111 6.95 6.21 12.67
N TYR A 112 7.97 5.93 11.88
CA TYR A 112 8.13 6.46 10.53
C TYR A 112 8.76 5.39 9.64
N GLN A 113 8.60 5.56 8.35
CA GLN A 113 9.20 4.71 7.34
C GLN A 113 10.13 5.56 6.46
N GLU A 114 11.33 5.06 6.23
CA GLU A 114 12.30 5.74 5.37
C GLU A 114 11.88 5.69 3.89
N TYR A 115 12.39 6.63 3.10
CA TYR A 115 12.23 6.58 1.65
C TYR A 115 12.88 5.31 1.11
N HIS A 116 12.11 4.54 0.37
CA HIS A 116 12.55 3.28 -0.20
C HIS A 116 11.90 3.03 -1.56
N SER A 117 12.39 2.04 -2.28
CA SER A 117 11.84 1.62 -3.56
C SER A 117 11.45 0.14 -3.52
N HIS A 118 10.40 -0.20 -4.25
CA HIS A 118 9.91 -1.57 -4.40
C HIS A 118 10.40 -2.20 -5.71
N THR A 119 11.68 -2.03 -6.03
CA THR A 119 12.28 -2.67 -7.21
C THR A 119 12.56 -4.15 -6.94
N PRO A 120 12.30 -5.06 -7.88
CA PRO A 120 11.89 -4.87 -9.29
C PRO A 120 10.37 -4.98 -9.54
N HIS A 121 9.52 -4.55 -8.61
CA HIS A 121 8.07 -4.68 -8.79
C HIS A 121 7.55 -3.67 -9.82
N LEU A 122 6.60 -4.10 -10.66
CA LEU A 122 5.95 -3.24 -11.66
C LEU A 122 4.91 -2.32 -11.03
N PHE A 123 4.22 -2.80 -10.01
CA PHE A 123 3.17 -2.09 -9.30
C PHE A 123 3.43 -2.19 -7.80
N SER A 124 3.20 -1.10 -7.12
CA SER A 124 3.15 -1.02 -5.67
C SER A 124 1.89 -0.28 -5.27
N GLY A 125 1.26 -0.70 -4.19
CA GLY A 125 0.05 -0.07 -3.70
C GLY A 125 -0.01 -0.08 -2.18
N VAL A 126 -0.79 0.84 -1.62
CA VAL A 126 -1.04 0.94 -0.19
C VAL A 126 -2.55 1.02 0.01
N TYR A 127 -3.06 0.24 0.95
CA TYR A 127 -4.41 0.37 1.47
C TYR A 127 -4.35 0.97 2.88
N TYR A 128 -5.05 2.07 3.08
CA TYR A 128 -5.13 2.75 4.37
C TYR A 128 -6.41 2.31 5.08
N ALA A 129 -6.31 1.29 5.93
CA ALA A 129 -7.45 0.79 6.71
C ALA A 129 -7.87 1.76 7.81
N CYS A 130 -6.90 2.46 8.42
CA CYS A 130 -7.17 3.47 9.43
C CYS A 130 -6.19 4.64 9.25
N LEU A 131 -6.74 5.84 9.13
CA LEU A 131 -6.00 7.09 9.23
C LEU A 131 -6.27 7.68 10.61
N LEU A 132 -5.37 7.46 11.55
CA LEU A 132 -5.40 8.20 12.80
C LEU A 132 -4.99 9.65 12.50
N TYR A 133 -5.97 10.53 12.38
CA TYR A 133 -5.76 11.98 12.35
C TYR A 133 -5.24 12.46 13.72
N THR A 134 -3.99 12.22 13.99
CA THR A 134 -3.30 12.86 15.09
C THR A 134 -2.48 14.01 14.52
N SER A 135 -3.12 15.18 14.35
CA SER A 135 -2.54 16.43 13.88
C SER A 135 -2.11 16.44 12.38
N PRO A 136 -2.54 17.45 11.61
CA PRO A 136 -2.11 17.57 10.21
C PRO A 136 -0.62 17.91 10.19
N SER A 137 0.22 16.92 9.97
CA SER A 137 1.59 17.17 9.56
C SER A 137 1.55 17.78 8.15
N PRO A 138 2.30 18.85 7.85
CA PRO A 138 2.42 19.38 6.50
C PRO A 138 2.98 18.36 5.49
N ARG A 139 3.48 17.21 5.96
CA ARG A 139 3.96 16.10 5.12
C ARG A 139 2.85 15.18 4.63
N ASP A 140 1.69 15.16 5.32
CA ASP A 140 0.55 14.30 4.97
C ASP A 140 -0.38 14.96 3.94
N ALA A 141 -0.08 16.20 3.54
CA ALA A 141 -0.85 16.97 2.56
C ALA A 141 -0.48 16.68 1.10
N TYR A 142 0.45 15.76 0.85
CA TYR A 142 0.91 15.39 -0.49
C TYR A 142 0.91 13.86 -0.68
N VAL A 143 -0.26 13.28 -0.61
CA VAL A 143 -0.51 11.94 -1.13
C VAL A 143 -1.66 12.02 -2.12
#